data_837eb4a0adfbebc66f628810456da4a0
#
_entry.id   837eb4a0adfbebc66f628810456da4a0
#
_cell.length_a   1.000
_cell.length_b   1.000
_cell.length_c   1.000
_cell.angle_alpha   90.00
_cell.angle_beta   90.00
_cell.angle_gamma   90.00
#
_symmetry.space_group_name_H-M   'P 1'
#
loop_
_entity.id
_entity.type
_entity.pdbx_description
1 polymer ?
#
loop_
_entity_poly.entity_id
_entity_poly.type
_entity_poly.pdbx_seq_one_letter_code
_entity_poly.pdbx_strand_id
1 'polypeptide(L)'
;MKPIFFSIFTVFLFASCNNSQKVKPFWTEEKSPEVVGQKLIDDFFTRDNFKVIDSYGFTAIHYAEACAAFGVARMADVLNNKQAIQQLADKYMKVITDSIPNTADHVDANVYGILPFELYYLTGETAFLDQAKYLADVQWENPRSDGLSNQTRFWIDDVWMIGSLQTEAYRITKDPVYIERAALEIQAYLKRLQQPNGLFYHGPGIPFCWGRGNGWVAAGLAEVLSELPKENPYYPAILEGYIKMMNALVKYQAPNGMWRQLVDVEEAWYETSSTAMFGYAMLMGVKYGILTDEKYTQTYQKAWLALTDYITNDGKVTDVCIGTGQQNDIDYYLNRPRVTGDFHGQAPTLWFAWALLE
;
A
#
# COMPACT_ATOMS: atom_id res chain seq x y z
N MET A 1 -24.05 75.88 9.98
CA MET A 1 -22.80 75.48 9.31
C MET A 1 -22.02 74.55 10.27
N LYS A 2 -22.01 73.24 9.99
CA LYS A 2 -21.22 72.27 10.73
C LYS A 2 -20.06 71.81 9.84
N PRO A 3 -18.82 71.69 10.32
CA PRO A 3 -17.71 71.23 9.50
C PRO A 3 -17.74 69.71 9.34
N ILE A 4 -17.54 69.25 8.11
CA ILE A 4 -17.39 67.87 7.73
C ILE A 4 -15.89 67.55 7.86
N PHE A 5 -15.55 66.58 8.78
CA PHE A 5 -14.22 65.98 8.86
C PHE A 5 -14.11 64.84 7.87
N PHE A 6 -13.23 64.97 6.89
CA PHE A 6 -12.80 63.87 6.04
C PHE A 6 -11.67 63.09 6.71
N SER A 7 -11.94 61.87 7.15
CA SER A 7 -10.90 60.93 7.60
C SER A 7 -10.32 60.19 6.38
N ILE A 8 -9.06 60.44 6.08
CA ILE A 8 -8.32 59.69 5.06
C ILE A 8 -7.85 58.39 5.71
N PHE A 9 -8.44 57.27 5.32
CA PHE A 9 -7.98 55.91 5.66
C PHE A 9 -6.82 55.54 4.73
N THR A 10 -5.59 55.57 5.22
CA THR A 10 -4.43 55.05 4.48
C THR A 10 -4.39 53.53 4.65
N VAL A 11 -4.76 52.81 3.60
CA VAL A 11 -4.62 51.34 3.54
C VAL A 11 -3.17 50.98 3.26
N PHE A 12 -2.47 50.50 4.30
CA PHE A 12 -1.17 49.86 4.11
C PHE A 12 -1.38 48.46 3.56
N LEU A 13 -1.13 48.26 2.26
CA LEU A 13 -0.97 46.96 1.64
C LEU A 13 0.36 46.36 2.08
N PHE A 14 0.32 45.49 3.08
CA PHE A 14 1.46 44.59 3.36
C PHE A 14 1.50 43.53 2.26
N ALA A 15 2.38 43.73 1.28
CA ALA A 15 2.79 42.65 0.39
C ALA A 15 3.61 41.64 1.21
N SER A 16 2.95 40.59 1.68
CA SER A 16 3.61 39.43 2.26
C SER A 16 4.28 38.68 1.08
N CYS A 17 5.56 38.90 0.88
CA CYS A 17 6.38 38.04 0.04
C CYS A 17 6.54 36.70 0.79
N ASN A 18 5.63 35.76 0.56
CA ASN A 18 5.87 34.37 0.90
C ASN A 18 7.01 33.82 0.01
N ASN A 19 8.26 34.06 0.40
CA ASN A 19 9.38 33.27 -0.05
C ASN A 19 9.33 31.92 0.68
N SER A 20 8.42 31.05 0.29
CA SER A 20 8.57 29.62 0.57
C SER A 20 9.80 29.16 -0.22
N GLN A 21 10.95 29.09 0.44
CA GLN A 21 12.09 28.35 -0.13
C GLN A 21 11.55 26.93 -0.41
N LYS A 22 11.38 26.58 -1.69
CA LYS A 22 11.08 25.21 -2.10
C LYS A 22 12.21 24.35 -1.55
N VAL A 23 11.89 23.51 -0.57
CA VAL A 23 12.84 22.54 -0.04
C VAL A 23 13.33 21.72 -1.24
N LYS A 24 14.65 21.69 -1.45
CA LYS A 24 15.22 20.94 -2.59
C LYS A 24 14.87 19.47 -2.38
N PRO A 25 14.30 18.79 -3.40
CA PRO A 25 14.01 17.37 -3.30
C PRO A 25 15.29 16.57 -3.01
N PHE A 26 15.16 15.48 -2.27
CA PHE A 26 16.30 14.62 -1.90
C PHE A 26 16.74 13.68 -3.04
N TRP A 27 16.00 13.67 -4.16
CA TRP A 27 16.26 12.87 -5.35
C TRP A 27 16.80 13.72 -6.52
N THR A 28 17.43 13.06 -7.49
CA THR A 28 17.76 13.63 -8.80
C THR A 28 16.53 13.56 -9.72
N GLU A 29 16.56 14.28 -10.84
CA GLU A 29 15.47 14.27 -11.83
C GLU A 29 15.13 12.84 -12.31
N GLU A 30 16.15 12.03 -12.60
CA GLU A 30 15.98 10.64 -13.06
C GLU A 30 15.37 9.71 -12.00
N LYS A 31 15.56 10.04 -10.71
CA LYS A 31 15.04 9.32 -9.56
C LYS A 31 13.80 9.98 -8.98
N SER A 32 13.23 10.97 -9.68
CA SER A 32 12.02 11.61 -9.20
C SER A 32 10.83 10.65 -9.23
N PRO A 33 9.91 10.75 -8.23
CA PRO A 33 8.72 9.90 -8.21
C PRO A 33 7.87 10.04 -9.46
N GLU A 34 7.83 11.23 -10.08
CA GLU A 34 7.11 11.49 -11.33
C GLU A 34 7.68 10.67 -12.49
N VAL A 35 9.00 10.71 -12.68
CA VAL A 35 9.66 9.97 -13.76
C VAL A 35 9.56 8.47 -13.56
N VAL A 36 9.79 8.01 -12.32
CA VAL A 36 9.70 6.60 -11.97
C VAL A 36 8.25 6.09 -12.10
N GLY A 37 7.31 6.83 -11.56
CA GLY A 37 5.89 6.47 -11.62
C GLY A 37 5.37 6.39 -13.06
N GLN A 38 5.75 7.33 -13.92
CA GLN A 38 5.36 7.28 -15.34
C GLN A 38 5.94 6.06 -16.05
N LYS A 39 7.21 5.71 -15.83
CA LYS A 39 7.82 4.49 -16.40
C LYS A 39 7.07 3.21 -15.96
N LEU A 40 6.67 3.15 -14.69
CA LEU A 40 5.91 2.00 -14.17
C LEU A 40 4.49 1.93 -14.76
N ILE A 41 3.83 3.08 -14.96
CA ILE A 41 2.52 3.16 -15.67
C ILE A 41 2.68 2.65 -17.10
N ASP A 42 3.70 3.12 -17.82
CA ASP A 42 3.95 2.73 -19.21
C ASP A 42 4.21 1.23 -19.32
N ASP A 43 5.08 0.66 -18.47
CA ASP A 43 5.32 -0.78 -18.41
C ASP A 43 4.03 -1.57 -18.09
N PHE A 44 3.20 -1.09 -17.13
CA PHE A 44 1.94 -1.75 -16.79
C PHE A 44 1.05 -1.94 -18.02
N PHE A 45 0.90 -0.93 -18.86
CA PHE A 45 0.05 -1.00 -20.05
C PHE A 45 0.67 -1.78 -21.22
N THR A 46 1.98 -2.05 -21.22
CA THR A 46 2.59 -2.94 -22.22
C THR A 46 2.38 -4.41 -21.95
N ARG A 47 1.96 -4.77 -20.73
CA ARG A 47 1.82 -6.16 -20.32
C ARG A 47 0.50 -6.75 -20.76
N ASP A 48 0.49 -8.07 -20.90
CA ASP A 48 -0.73 -8.87 -21.06
C ASP A 48 -1.41 -9.00 -19.67
N ASN A 49 -2.01 -7.90 -19.24
CA ASN A 49 -2.76 -7.78 -17.99
C ASN A 49 -4.15 -8.38 -18.14
N PHE A 50 -4.89 -8.46 -17.05
CA PHE A 50 -6.26 -8.90 -17.05
C PHE A 50 -6.36 -10.41 -17.25
N LYS A 51 -5.43 -11.14 -16.66
CA LYS A 51 -5.50 -12.59 -16.62
C LYS A 51 -6.31 -13.05 -15.44
N VAL A 52 -7.45 -13.65 -15.74
CA VAL A 52 -8.17 -14.44 -14.74
C VAL A 52 -7.37 -15.71 -14.52
N ILE A 53 -7.00 -15.97 -13.29
CA ILE A 53 -6.35 -17.21 -12.87
C ILE A 53 -7.34 -18.14 -12.18
N ASP A 54 -7.18 -19.44 -12.40
CA ASP A 54 -7.85 -20.48 -11.63
C ASP A 54 -6.80 -21.17 -10.76
N SER A 55 -6.80 -20.90 -9.47
CA SER A 55 -5.77 -21.35 -8.54
C SER A 55 -6.34 -21.56 -7.15
N TYR A 56 -5.93 -22.62 -6.50
CA TYR A 56 -6.28 -22.93 -5.10
C TYR A 56 -7.81 -22.95 -4.81
N GLY A 57 -8.63 -23.25 -5.82
CA GLY A 57 -10.08 -23.34 -5.68
C GLY A 57 -10.82 -22.02 -5.84
N PHE A 58 -10.16 -20.96 -6.30
CA PHE A 58 -10.81 -19.70 -6.67
C PHE A 58 -10.35 -19.23 -8.06
N THR A 59 -11.22 -18.47 -8.72
CA THR A 59 -10.98 -17.85 -10.02
C THR A 59 -11.05 -16.33 -9.87
N ALA A 60 -9.98 -15.63 -10.20
CA ALA A 60 -9.90 -14.18 -9.98
C ALA A 60 -8.85 -13.50 -10.86
N ILE A 61 -8.90 -12.18 -10.91
CA ILE A 61 -7.75 -11.36 -11.28
C ILE A 61 -6.68 -11.57 -10.21
N HIS A 62 -5.44 -11.79 -10.62
CA HIS A 62 -4.34 -12.03 -9.68
C HIS A 62 -4.17 -10.83 -8.73
N TYR A 63 -4.09 -11.09 -7.42
CA TYR A 63 -4.05 -10.03 -6.42
C TYR A 63 -2.91 -9.02 -6.64
N ALA A 64 -1.74 -9.48 -7.09
CA ALA A 64 -0.60 -8.60 -7.36
C ALA A 64 -0.87 -7.68 -8.56
N GLU A 65 -1.61 -8.15 -9.59
CA GLU A 65 -2.08 -7.29 -10.69
C GLU A 65 -3.08 -6.26 -10.17
N ALA A 66 -4.06 -6.67 -9.36
CA ALA A 66 -5.03 -5.75 -8.76
C ALA A 66 -4.34 -4.65 -7.94
N CYS A 67 -3.35 -5.02 -7.12
CA CYS A 67 -2.54 -4.09 -6.34
C CYS A 67 -1.70 -3.15 -7.22
N ALA A 68 -1.18 -3.63 -8.35
CA ALA A 68 -0.43 -2.79 -9.31
C ALA A 68 -1.37 -1.82 -10.03
N ALA A 69 -2.54 -2.29 -10.50
CA ALA A 69 -3.55 -1.44 -11.13
C ALA A 69 -4.07 -0.35 -10.19
N PHE A 70 -4.27 -0.67 -8.91
CA PHE A 70 -4.57 0.30 -7.86
C PHE A 70 -3.47 1.35 -7.72
N GLY A 71 -2.20 0.94 -7.72
CA GLY A 71 -1.07 1.86 -7.73
C GLY A 71 -1.00 2.73 -8.99
N VAL A 72 -1.32 2.16 -10.17
CA VAL A 72 -1.42 2.93 -11.43
C VAL A 72 -2.52 3.97 -11.34
N ALA A 73 -3.70 3.63 -10.81
CA ALA A 73 -4.81 4.56 -10.66
C ALA A 73 -4.43 5.78 -9.82
N ARG A 74 -3.88 5.56 -8.63
CA ARG A 74 -3.40 6.61 -7.72
C ARG A 74 -2.27 7.45 -8.34
N MET A 75 -1.30 6.79 -8.95
CA MET A 75 -0.17 7.49 -9.58
C MET A 75 -0.61 8.30 -10.79
N ALA A 76 -1.54 7.79 -11.60
CA ALA A 76 -2.09 8.50 -12.74
C ALA A 76 -2.89 9.75 -12.31
N ASP A 77 -3.59 9.68 -11.18
CA ASP A 77 -4.32 10.83 -10.64
C ASP A 77 -3.36 11.96 -10.23
N VAL A 78 -2.35 11.67 -9.42
CA VAL A 78 -1.38 12.68 -8.97
C VAL A 78 -0.57 13.27 -10.13
N LEU A 79 -0.35 12.51 -11.19
CA LEU A 79 0.27 12.98 -12.44
C LEU A 79 -0.71 13.69 -13.40
N ASN A 80 -2.01 13.77 -13.06
CA ASN A 80 -3.08 14.26 -13.95
C ASN A 80 -3.15 13.49 -15.29
N ASN A 81 -2.78 12.22 -15.30
CA ASN A 81 -2.80 11.35 -16.48
C ASN A 81 -4.18 10.72 -16.68
N LYS A 82 -5.13 11.53 -17.18
CA LYS A 82 -6.53 11.11 -17.42
C LYS A 82 -6.64 9.97 -18.43
N GLN A 83 -5.69 9.86 -19.36
CA GLN A 83 -5.68 8.77 -20.34
C GLN A 83 -5.42 7.42 -19.66
N ALA A 84 -4.46 7.35 -18.74
CA ALA A 84 -4.20 6.13 -17.98
C ALA A 84 -5.40 5.73 -17.11
N ILE A 85 -6.06 6.69 -16.46
CA ILE A 85 -7.28 6.43 -15.67
C ILE A 85 -8.37 5.84 -16.57
N GLN A 86 -8.63 6.45 -17.74
CA GLN A 86 -9.64 5.95 -18.67
C GLN A 86 -9.30 4.54 -19.18
N GLN A 87 -8.03 4.29 -19.51
CA GLN A 87 -7.58 2.95 -19.96
C GLN A 87 -7.78 1.89 -18.88
N LEU A 88 -7.53 2.22 -17.60
CA LEU A 88 -7.83 1.32 -16.49
C LEU A 88 -9.34 1.08 -16.36
N ALA A 89 -10.14 2.14 -16.37
CA ALA A 89 -11.58 2.03 -16.26
C ALA A 89 -12.16 1.16 -17.40
N ASP A 90 -11.79 1.41 -18.65
CA ASP A 90 -12.26 0.64 -19.80
C ASP A 90 -11.85 -0.84 -19.71
N LYS A 91 -10.62 -1.09 -19.23
CA LYS A 91 -10.07 -2.44 -19.10
C LYS A 91 -10.79 -3.23 -18.02
N TYR A 92 -10.93 -2.66 -16.83
CA TYR A 92 -11.48 -3.38 -15.68
C TYR A 92 -13.02 -3.34 -15.62
N MET A 93 -13.68 -2.46 -16.38
CA MET A 93 -15.12 -2.56 -16.59
C MET A 93 -15.53 -3.90 -17.21
N LYS A 94 -14.67 -4.52 -17.99
CA LYS A 94 -14.91 -5.86 -18.56
C LYS A 94 -15.06 -6.95 -17.51
N VAL A 95 -14.46 -6.80 -16.32
CA VAL A 95 -14.68 -7.73 -15.21
C VAL A 95 -16.15 -7.73 -14.77
N ILE A 96 -16.83 -6.61 -14.95
CA ILE A 96 -18.25 -6.46 -14.63
C ILE A 96 -19.12 -6.88 -15.80
N THR A 97 -18.85 -6.33 -16.98
CA THR A 97 -19.71 -6.49 -18.18
C THR A 97 -19.59 -7.87 -18.81
N ASP A 98 -18.40 -8.43 -18.87
CA ASP A 98 -18.15 -9.74 -19.45
C ASP A 98 -18.42 -10.89 -18.45
N SER A 99 -18.92 -10.53 -17.28
CA SER A 99 -19.19 -11.49 -16.18
C SER A 99 -18.00 -12.39 -15.90
N ILE A 100 -16.79 -11.82 -15.90
CA ILE A 100 -15.57 -12.57 -15.60
C ILE A 100 -15.68 -13.10 -14.17
N PRO A 101 -15.58 -14.41 -13.95
CA PRO A 101 -15.68 -14.98 -12.63
C PRO A 101 -14.64 -14.37 -11.70
N ASN A 102 -15.09 -13.89 -10.55
CA ASN A 102 -14.22 -13.48 -9.45
C ASN A 102 -14.81 -14.09 -8.19
N THR A 103 -14.24 -15.19 -7.76
CA THR A 103 -14.71 -15.92 -6.57
C THR A 103 -14.52 -15.03 -5.35
N ALA A 104 -15.61 -14.73 -4.67
CA ALA A 104 -15.63 -13.77 -3.58
C ALA A 104 -15.43 -14.41 -2.19
N ASP A 105 -14.94 -15.63 -2.10
CA ASP A 105 -14.77 -16.39 -0.86
C ASP A 105 -13.29 -16.58 -0.45
N HIS A 106 -12.39 -15.83 -1.06
CA HIS A 106 -10.96 -15.91 -0.78
C HIS A 106 -10.30 -14.52 -0.76
N VAL A 107 -9.43 -14.27 0.21
CA VAL A 107 -8.79 -12.96 0.41
C VAL A 107 -8.01 -12.48 -0.81
N ASP A 108 -7.34 -13.39 -1.53
CA ASP A 108 -6.54 -13.05 -2.71
C ASP A 108 -7.42 -12.70 -3.92
N ALA A 109 -8.68 -13.14 -3.92
CA ALA A 109 -9.68 -12.72 -4.90
C ALA A 109 -10.35 -11.40 -4.51
N ASN A 110 -10.73 -11.29 -3.23
CA ASN A 110 -11.51 -10.15 -2.75
C ASN A 110 -10.72 -8.85 -2.73
N VAL A 111 -9.41 -8.89 -2.49
CA VAL A 111 -8.56 -7.68 -2.50
C VAL A 111 -8.65 -6.91 -3.82
N TYR A 112 -9.08 -7.55 -4.90
CA TYR A 112 -9.40 -6.86 -6.15
C TYR A 112 -10.31 -5.65 -5.93
N GLY A 113 -11.21 -5.70 -4.94
CA GLY A 113 -12.14 -4.62 -4.61
C GLY A 113 -11.51 -3.26 -4.31
N ILE A 114 -10.22 -3.20 -3.96
CA ILE A 114 -9.51 -1.91 -3.77
C ILE A 114 -9.45 -1.10 -5.07
N LEU A 115 -9.27 -1.77 -6.21
CA LEU A 115 -9.19 -1.13 -7.51
C LEU A 115 -10.54 -0.51 -7.94
N PRO A 116 -11.68 -1.23 -7.95
CA PRO A 116 -12.94 -0.61 -8.32
C PRO A 116 -13.39 0.48 -7.32
N PHE A 117 -13.03 0.44 -6.02
CA PHE A 117 -13.26 1.59 -5.14
C PHE A 117 -12.50 2.83 -5.63
N GLU A 118 -11.22 2.68 -5.97
CA GLU A 118 -10.40 3.78 -6.49
C GLU A 118 -10.94 4.28 -7.85
N LEU A 119 -11.31 3.37 -8.76
CA LEU A 119 -11.90 3.75 -10.04
C LEU A 119 -13.24 4.48 -9.88
N TYR A 120 -14.08 4.09 -8.92
CA TYR A 120 -15.27 4.85 -8.59
C TYR A 120 -14.92 6.27 -8.12
N TYR A 121 -13.96 6.41 -7.23
CA TYR A 121 -13.50 7.71 -6.74
C TYR A 121 -13.06 8.63 -7.89
N LEU A 122 -12.32 8.09 -8.86
CA LEU A 122 -11.74 8.84 -9.97
C LEU A 122 -12.73 9.13 -11.11
N THR A 123 -13.72 8.26 -11.33
CA THR A 123 -14.61 8.33 -12.50
C THR A 123 -16.07 8.63 -12.17
N GLY A 124 -16.50 8.35 -10.95
CA GLY A 124 -17.91 8.42 -10.54
C GLY A 124 -18.79 7.28 -11.08
N GLU A 125 -18.23 6.26 -11.75
CA GLU A 125 -18.98 5.16 -12.35
C GLU A 125 -19.47 4.18 -11.29
N THR A 126 -20.79 4.14 -11.05
CA THR A 126 -21.40 3.40 -9.93
C THR A 126 -21.26 1.89 -10.03
N ALA A 127 -21.08 1.35 -11.23
CA ALA A 127 -20.85 -0.10 -11.41
C ALA A 127 -19.59 -0.57 -10.68
N PHE A 128 -18.55 0.27 -10.61
CA PHE A 128 -17.36 -0.02 -9.80
C PHE A 128 -17.65 -0.02 -8.31
N LEU A 129 -18.45 0.94 -7.82
CA LEU A 129 -18.85 0.99 -6.42
C LEU A 129 -19.60 -0.27 -5.99
N ASP A 130 -20.55 -0.71 -6.81
CA ASP A 130 -21.38 -1.88 -6.53
C ASP A 130 -20.52 -3.15 -6.45
N GLN A 131 -19.59 -3.33 -7.39
CA GLN A 131 -18.65 -4.44 -7.38
C GLN A 131 -17.73 -4.42 -6.15
N ALA A 132 -17.14 -3.27 -5.85
CA ALA A 132 -16.21 -3.11 -4.74
C ALA A 132 -16.89 -3.39 -3.40
N LYS A 133 -18.10 -2.86 -3.19
CA LYS A 133 -18.89 -3.12 -1.98
C LYS A 133 -19.23 -4.60 -1.83
N TYR A 134 -19.66 -5.24 -2.92
CA TYR A 134 -19.93 -6.68 -2.89
C TYR A 134 -18.71 -7.47 -2.38
N LEU A 135 -17.52 -7.20 -2.91
CA LEU A 135 -16.29 -7.88 -2.50
C LEU A 135 -15.90 -7.59 -1.04
N ALA A 136 -16.13 -6.37 -0.55
CA ALA A 136 -15.88 -6.01 0.83
C ALA A 136 -16.89 -6.66 1.81
N ASP A 137 -18.16 -6.74 1.42
CA ASP A 137 -19.23 -7.29 2.26
C ASP A 137 -19.13 -8.81 2.37
N VAL A 138 -18.81 -9.52 1.29
CA VAL A 138 -18.65 -10.97 1.28
C VAL A 138 -17.59 -11.46 2.27
N GLN A 139 -16.53 -10.68 2.53
CA GLN A 139 -15.56 -11.03 3.56
C GLN A 139 -16.16 -11.23 4.94
N TRP A 140 -17.35 -10.67 5.22
CA TRP A 140 -18.09 -10.79 6.49
C TRP A 140 -19.48 -11.40 6.36
N GLU A 141 -19.81 -12.01 5.21
CA GLU A 141 -21.12 -12.65 5.03
C GLU A 141 -21.40 -13.75 6.08
N ASN A 142 -20.36 -14.53 6.42
CA ASN A 142 -20.43 -15.58 7.43
C ASN A 142 -19.23 -15.48 8.38
N PRO A 143 -19.17 -14.46 9.26
CA PRO A 143 -18.02 -14.25 10.12
C PRO A 143 -17.80 -15.40 11.10
N ARG A 144 -16.57 -15.59 11.54
CA ARG A 144 -16.20 -16.54 12.58
C ARG A 144 -16.84 -16.17 13.92
N SER A 145 -16.89 -17.12 14.84
CA SER A 145 -17.45 -16.89 16.18
C SER A 145 -16.70 -15.83 17.01
N ASP A 146 -15.44 -15.54 16.66
CA ASP A 146 -14.61 -14.48 17.24
C ASP A 146 -14.80 -13.12 16.55
N GLY A 147 -15.71 -13.03 15.58
CA GLY A 147 -16.04 -11.82 14.82
C GLY A 147 -15.11 -11.54 13.63
N LEU A 148 -14.04 -12.31 13.45
CA LEU A 148 -13.15 -12.19 12.31
C LEU A 148 -13.82 -12.67 11.02
N SER A 149 -13.25 -12.26 9.89
CA SER A 149 -13.66 -12.78 8.58
C SER A 149 -13.53 -14.30 8.53
N ASN A 150 -14.46 -14.98 7.83
CA ASN A 150 -14.31 -16.40 7.52
C ASN A 150 -13.10 -16.69 6.64
N GLN A 151 -12.56 -15.65 5.97
CA GLN A 151 -11.37 -15.72 5.12
C GLN A 151 -10.05 -15.55 5.90
N THR A 152 -10.10 -15.31 7.21
CA THR A 152 -8.91 -15.16 8.07
C THR A 152 -8.12 -16.46 8.15
N ARG A 153 -6.92 -16.49 7.58
CA ARG A 153 -6.01 -17.65 7.52
C ARG A 153 -4.87 -17.56 8.52
N PHE A 154 -4.60 -16.38 9.05
CA PHE A 154 -3.37 -16.02 9.75
C PHE A 154 -2.12 -16.19 8.89
N TRP A 155 -2.25 -16.02 7.59
CA TRP A 155 -1.13 -15.68 6.73
C TRP A 155 -0.85 -14.19 6.89
N ILE A 156 0.41 -13.85 7.02
CA ILE A 156 0.84 -12.45 7.24
C ILE A 156 0.30 -11.48 6.17
N ASP A 157 0.11 -11.97 4.95
CA ASP A 157 -0.41 -11.24 3.77
C ASP A 157 -1.86 -10.74 3.97
N ASP A 158 -2.66 -11.46 4.76
CA ASP A 158 -4.07 -11.13 4.99
C ASP A 158 -4.25 -9.74 5.63
N VAL A 159 -3.22 -9.24 6.33
CA VAL A 159 -3.25 -7.88 6.93
C VAL A 159 -3.45 -6.81 5.85
N TRP A 160 -2.85 -6.99 4.66
CA TRP A 160 -3.14 -6.14 3.51
C TRP A 160 -4.44 -6.56 2.83
N MET A 161 -4.61 -7.85 2.51
CA MET A 161 -5.72 -8.32 1.66
C MET A 161 -7.09 -8.02 2.27
N ILE A 162 -7.22 -8.10 3.59
CA ILE A 162 -8.45 -7.74 4.30
C ILE A 162 -8.42 -6.26 4.70
N GLY A 163 -7.33 -5.82 5.33
CA GLY A 163 -7.21 -4.48 5.89
C GLY A 163 -7.37 -3.37 4.87
N SER A 164 -6.70 -3.46 3.71
CA SER A 164 -6.80 -2.43 2.66
C SER A 164 -8.19 -2.36 2.04
N LEU A 165 -8.82 -3.51 1.75
CA LEU A 165 -10.16 -3.53 1.16
C LEU A 165 -11.20 -2.91 2.10
N GLN A 166 -11.20 -3.28 3.37
CA GLN A 166 -12.11 -2.73 4.36
C GLN A 166 -11.83 -1.22 4.61
N THR A 167 -10.56 -0.80 4.56
CA THR A 167 -10.20 0.61 4.69
C THR A 167 -10.67 1.43 3.48
N GLU A 168 -10.50 0.93 2.25
CA GLU A 168 -11.03 1.59 1.05
C GLU A 168 -12.56 1.66 1.08
N ALA A 169 -13.23 0.60 1.52
CA ALA A 169 -14.67 0.61 1.70
C ALA A 169 -15.12 1.72 2.67
N TYR A 170 -14.43 1.88 3.80
CA TYR A 170 -14.68 2.98 4.73
C TYR A 170 -14.37 4.35 4.12
N ARG A 171 -13.24 4.48 3.42
CA ARG A 171 -12.81 5.72 2.79
C ARG A 171 -13.85 6.26 1.82
N ILE A 172 -14.47 5.38 1.05
CA ILE A 172 -15.46 5.74 0.03
C ILE A 172 -16.88 5.88 0.61
N THR A 173 -17.32 4.94 1.46
CA THR A 173 -18.71 4.88 1.92
C THR A 173 -18.95 5.67 3.21
N LYS A 174 -17.89 5.88 4.01
CA LYS A 174 -17.94 6.41 5.38
C LYS A 174 -18.79 5.56 6.35
N ASP A 175 -19.11 4.32 5.98
CA ASP A 175 -19.76 3.38 6.87
C ASP A 175 -18.72 2.80 7.88
N PRO A 176 -18.87 3.07 9.18
CA PRO A 176 -17.90 2.69 10.19
C PRO A 176 -17.71 1.17 10.33
N VAL A 177 -18.67 0.37 9.88
CA VAL A 177 -18.56 -1.09 9.95
C VAL A 177 -17.29 -1.63 9.28
N TYR A 178 -16.86 -1.00 8.18
CA TYR A 178 -15.69 -1.44 7.44
C TYR A 178 -14.39 -1.19 8.21
N ILE A 179 -14.22 0.01 8.78
CA ILE A 179 -12.98 0.30 9.53
C ILE A 179 -12.94 -0.46 10.87
N GLU A 180 -14.09 -0.76 11.46
CA GLU A 180 -14.18 -1.61 12.65
C GLU A 180 -13.74 -3.05 12.35
N ARG A 181 -14.16 -3.60 11.20
CA ARG A 181 -13.73 -4.92 10.69
C ARG A 181 -12.22 -4.95 10.47
N ALA A 182 -11.66 -3.95 9.78
CA ALA A 182 -10.22 -3.83 9.56
C ALA A 182 -9.45 -3.79 10.89
N ALA A 183 -9.88 -2.98 11.85
CA ALA A 183 -9.23 -2.85 13.14
C ALA A 183 -9.25 -4.14 13.96
N LEU A 184 -10.38 -4.86 13.95
CA LEU A 184 -10.52 -6.15 14.62
C LEU A 184 -9.55 -7.20 14.04
N GLU A 185 -9.50 -7.30 12.70
CA GLU A 185 -8.59 -8.22 12.00
C GLU A 185 -7.13 -7.91 12.36
N ILE A 186 -6.71 -6.67 12.18
CA ILE A 186 -5.33 -6.27 12.46
C ILE A 186 -4.94 -6.58 13.90
N GLN A 187 -5.80 -6.28 14.86
CA GLN A 187 -5.50 -6.60 16.25
C GLN A 187 -5.27 -8.10 16.47
N ALA A 188 -6.04 -8.96 15.79
CA ALA A 188 -5.87 -10.40 15.89
C ALA A 188 -4.50 -10.85 15.32
N TYR A 189 -4.07 -10.27 14.19
CA TYR A 189 -2.76 -10.55 13.59
C TYR A 189 -1.60 -10.04 14.44
N LEU A 190 -1.72 -8.84 15.01
CA LEU A 190 -0.72 -8.31 15.95
C LEU A 190 -0.51 -9.27 17.13
N LYS A 191 -1.58 -9.72 17.76
CA LYS A 191 -1.52 -10.66 18.88
C LYS A 191 -0.94 -12.01 18.51
N ARG A 192 -1.22 -12.49 17.30
CA ARG A 192 -0.87 -13.84 16.86
C ARG A 192 0.53 -13.95 16.28
N LEU A 193 0.98 -12.94 15.52
CA LEU A 193 2.15 -13.05 14.66
C LEU A 193 3.28 -12.06 14.98
N GLN A 194 2.99 -10.90 15.61
CA GLN A 194 4.05 -9.93 15.91
C GLN A 194 4.99 -10.44 16.98
N GLN A 195 6.28 -10.39 16.70
CA GLN A 195 7.34 -10.89 17.56
C GLN A 195 7.88 -9.78 18.48
N PRO A 196 8.62 -10.15 19.56
CA PRO A 196 9.26 -9.18 20.44
C PRO A 196 10.19 -8.19 19.73
N ASN A 197 10.82 -8.59 18.62
CA ASN A 197 11.69 -7.73 17.81
C ASN A 197 10.91 -6.74 16.92
N GLY A 198 9.58 -6.80 16.87
CA GLY A 198 8.71 -5.92 16.10
C GLY A 198 8.32 -6.46 14.72
N LEU A 199 9.00 -7.46 14.21
CA LEU A 199 8.67 -8.13 12.95
C LEU A 199 7.58 -9.18 13.14
N PHE A 200 7.11 -9.74 12.03
CA PHE A 200 6.06 -10.75 12.03
C PHE A 200 6.55 -12.05 11.43
N TYR A 201 6.16 -13.16 12.04
CA TYR A 201 6.33 -14.47 11.44
C TYR A 201 5.39 -14.63 10.24
N HIS A 202 5.81 -15.41 9.23
CA HIS A 202 5.03 -15.64 8.00
C HIS A 202 3.65 -16.25 8.29
N GLY A 203 3.54 -17.02 9.35
CA GLY A 203 2.30 -17.60 9.85
C GLY A 203 2.51 -18.37 11.13
N PRO A 204 1.46 -18.94 11.73
CA PRO A 204 1.57 -19.76 12.91
C PRO A 204 2.51 -20.96 12.70
N GLY A 205 3.54 -21.07 13.52
CA GLY A 205 4.53 -22.15 13.41
C GLY A 205 5.56 -21.99 12.27
N ILE A 206 5.58 -20.85 11.60
CA ILE A 206 6.54 -20.52 10.52
C ILE A 206 7.42 -19.35 10.98
N PRO A 207 8.51 -19.60 11.72
CA PRO A 207 9.27 -18.60 12.46
C PRO A 207 10.24 -17.77 11.58
N PHE A 208 9.81 -17.38 10.38
CA PHE A 208 10.63 -16.63 9.44
C PHE A 208 10.00 -15.25 9.16
N CYS A 209 10.80 -14.20 9.28
CA CYS A 209 10.40 -12.83 9.02
C CYS A 209 10.55 -12.51 7.51
N TRP A 210 9.72 -13.14 6.68
CA TRP A 210 9.74 -12.96 5.24
C TRP A 210 9.45 -11.50 4.85
N GLY A 211 10.32 -10.93 4.02
CA GLY A 211 10.34 -9.50 3.70
C GLY A 211 9.03 -9.01 3.11
N ARG A 212 8.57 -9.58 1.98
CA ARG A 212 7.30 -9.15 1.37
C ARG A 212 6.10 -9.38 2.29
N GLY A 213 6.03 -10.48 3.04
CA GLY A 213 4.97 -10.67 4.02
C GLY A 213 4.95 -9.57 5.07
N ASN A 214 6.11 -9.23 5.65
CA ASN A 214 6.24 -8.07 6.54
C ASN A 214 5.90 -6.75 5.82
N GLY A 215 6.18 -6.64 4.52
CA GLY A 215 5.78 -5.51 3.69
C GLY A 215 4.26 -5.33 3.62
N TRP A 216 3.53 -6.43 3.40
CA TRP A 216 2.06 -6.41 3.43
C TRP A 216 1.51 -5.93 4.77
N VAL A 217 2.12 -6.38 5.88
CA VAL A 217 1.73 -5.89 7.22
C VAL A 217 2.02 -4.41 7.38
N ALA A 218 3.22 -3.96 7.01
CA ALA A 218 3.61 -2.56 7.14
C ALA A 218 2.66 -1.63 6.37
N ALA A 219 2.38 -1.97 5.10
CA ALA A 219 1.47 -1.22 4.25
C ALA A 219 0.02 -1.27 4.77
N GLY A 220 -0.48 -2.45 5.17
CA GLY A 220 -1.83 -2.60 5.72
C GLY A 220 -2.04 -1.82 7.02
N LEU A 221 -1.05 -1.84 7.93
CA LEU A 221 -1.08 -1.03 9.15
C LEU A 221 -1.11 0.47 8.86
N ALA A 222 -0.32 0.93 7.87
CA ALA A 222 -0.31 2.34 7.47
C ALA A 222 -1.65 2.78 6.88
N GLU A 223 -2.26 1.95 6.00
CA GLU A 223 -3.58 2.23 5.42
C GLU A 223 -4.66 2.30 6.50
N VAL A 224 -4.72 1.32 7.41
CA VAL A 224 -5.75 1.34 8.46
C VAL A 224 -5.57 2.52 9.41
N LEU A 225 -4.33 2.83 9.83
CA LEU A 225 -4.08 3.97 10.72
C LEU A 225 -4.38 5.34 10.07
N SER A 226 -4.40 5.41 8.73
CA SER A 226 -4.79 6.65 8.04
C SER A 226 -6.25 7.03 8.23
N GLU A 227 -7.12 6.05 8.45
CA GLU A 227 -8.57 6.24 8.52
C GLU A 227 -9.16 5.87 9.89
N LEU A 228 -8.45 5.07 10.71
CA LEU A 228 -8.98 4.57 11.98
C LEU A 228 -9.17 5.70 12.99
N PRO A 229 -10.38 5.97 13.48
CA PRO A 229 -10.62 6.96 14.53
C PRO A 229 -9.79 6.66 15.79
N LYS A 230 -9.22 7.70 16.40
CA LYS A 230 -8.40 7.56 17.62
C LYS A 230 -9.20 7.02 18.82
N GLU A 231 -10.51 7.18 18.79
CA GLU A 231 -11.47 6.71 19.78
C GLU A 231 -11.77 5.22 19.62
N ASN A 232 -11.39 4.60 18.50
CA ASN A 232 -11.58 3.17 18.31
C ASN A 232 -10.81 2.38 19.37
N PRO A 233 -11.42 1.38 20.03
CA PRO A 233 -10.80 0.65 21.15
C PRO A 233 -9.52 -0.10 20.76
N TYR A 234 -9.33 -0.40 19.49
CA TYR A 234 -8.14 -1.09 18.98
C TYR A 234 -7.01 -0.12 18.53
N TYR A 235 -7.32 1.17 18.38
CA TYR A 235 -6.35 2.17 17.91
C TYR A 235 -5.03 2.16 18.71
N PRO A 236 -5.03 2.16 20.06
CA PRO A 236 -3.77 2.19 20.82
C PRO A 236 -2.87 0.98 20.53
N ALA A 237 -3.46 -0.22 20.44
CA ALA A 237 -2.70 -1.45 20.19
C ALA A 237 -2.16 -1.50 18.75
N ILE A 238 -2.94 -1.03 17.78
CA ILE A 238 -2.53 -0.97 16.37
C ILE A 238 -1.40 0.05 16.19
N LEU A 239 -1.53 1.21 16.81
CA LEU A 239 -0.51 2.24 16.81
C LEU A 239 0.81 1.76 17.43
N GLU A 240 0.74 1.11 18.60
CA GLU A 240 1.91 0.53 19.26
C GLU A 240 2.59 -0.52 18.39
N GLY A 241 1.81 -1.45 17.83
CA GLY A 241 2.32 -2.49 16.93
C GLY A 241 3.00 -1.92 15.69
N TYR A 242 2.41 -0.89 15.08
CA TYR A 242 2.99 -0.17 13.95
C TYR A 242 4.32 0.52 14.31
N ILE A 243 4.35 1.32 15.38
CA ILE A 243 5.58 2.01 15.82
C ILE A 243 6.68 1.01 16.13
N LYS A 244 6.35 -0.09 16.80
CA LYS A 244 7.28 -1.18 17.11
C LYS A 244 7.87 -1.78 15.84
N MET A 245 7.04 -2.01 14.80
CA MET A 245 7.48 -2.50 13.50
C MET A 245 8.38 -1.49 12.79
N MET A 246 8.00 -0.20 12.75
CA MET A 246 8.80 0.84 12.09
C MET A 246 10.18 0.99 12.75
N ASN A 247 10.27 0.87 14.08
CA ASN A 247 11.56 0.86 14.78
C ASN A 247 12.42 -0.35 14.41
N ALA A 248 11.80 -1.53 14.27
CA ALA A 248 12.51 -2.73 13.79
C ALA A 248 13.04 -2.52 12.36
N LEU A 249 12.22 -1.96 11.47
CA LEU A 249 12.62 -1.69 10.09
C LEU A 249 13.78 -0.72 9.99
N VAL A 250 13.80 0.36 10.81
CA VAL A 250 14.98 1.24 10.91
C VAL A 250 16.23 0.46 11.29
N LYS A 251 16.12 -0.44 12.27
CA LYS A 251 17.25 -1.27 12.76
C LYS A 251 17.77 -2.23 11.69
N TYR A 252 16.87 -2.84 10.91
CA TYR A 252 17.21 -3.89 9.93
C TYR A 252 17.46 -3.35 8.52
N GLN A 253 17.36 -2.04 8.28
CA GLN A 253 17.73 -1.47 6.98
C GLN A 253 19.24 -1.67 6.73
N ALA A 254 19.56 -2.24 5.58
CA ALA A 254 20.95 -2.45 5.20
C ALA A 254 21.66 -1.11 4.87
N PRO A 255 23.01 -1.09 4.91
CA PRO A 255 23.78 0.12 4.61
C PRO A 255 23.51 0.73 3.24
N ASN A 256 23.07 -0.07 2.25
CA ASN A 256 22.68 0.40 0.92
C ASN A 256 21.25 0.97 0.84
N GLY A 257 20.47 0.94 1.92
CA GLY A 257 19.09 1.44 1.94
C GLY A 257 18.00 0.40 1.69
N MET A 258 18.37 -0.81 1.30
CA MET A 258 17.44 -1.91 1.04
C MET A 258 17.14 -2.72 2.29
N TRP A 259 16.10 -3.56 2.22
CA TRP A 259 15.86 -4.65 3.18
C TRP A 259 16.02 -6.00 2.49
N ARG A 260 16.21 -7.00 3.32
CA ARG A 260 16.47 -8.37 2.87
C ARG A 260 15.19 -9.17 2.72
N GLN A 261 15.25 -10.21 1.92
CA GLN A 261 14.16 -11.16 1.67
C GLN A 261 13.71 -11.89 2.95
N LEU A 262 14.64 -12.19 3.87
CA LEU A 262 14.37 -12.44 5.29
C LEU A 262 14.93 -11.25 6.06
N VAL A 263 14.06 -10.45 6.68
CA VAL A 263 14.40 -9.11 7.19
C VAL A 263 15.51 -9.13 8.22
N ASP A 264 15.52 -10.14 9.08
CA ASP A 264 16.43 -10.30 10.23
C ASP A 264 17.57 -11.30 10.01
N VAL A 265 17.76 -11.76 8.76
CA VAL A 265 18.82 -12.70 8.36
C VAL A 265 19.85 -12.00 7.49
N GLU A 266 21.09 -11.90 7.95
CA GLU A 266 22.14 -11.10 7.32
C GLU A 266 22.59 -11.68 5.96
N GLU A 267 22.54 -12.99 5.79
CA GLU A 267 22.89 -13.69 4.56
C GLU A 267 21.82 -13.61 3.47
N ALA A 268 20.58 -13.20 3.83
CA ALA A 268 19.50 -13.07 2.86
C ALA A 268 19.78 -11.91 1.89
N TRP A 269 19.37 -12.11 0.65
CA TRP A 269 19.56 -11.13 -0.42
C TRP A 269 18.60 -9.92 -0.30
N TYR A 270 18.94 -8.79 -0.94
CA TYR A 270 18.11 -7.59 -0.95
C TYR A 270 16.90 -7.77 -1.85
N GLU A 271 15.72 -7.38 -1.33
CA GLU A 271 14.44 -7.66 -1.95
C GLU A 271 13.68 -6.35 -2.20
N THR A 272 13.23 -6.14 -3.42
CA THR A 272 12.69 -4.86 -3.86
C THR A 272 11.25 -4.63 -3.43
N SER A 273 10.40 -5.66 -3.46
CA SER A 273 8.98 -5.48 -3.08
C SER A 273 8.82 -5.09 -1.61
N SER A 274 9.55 -5.76 -0.72
CA SER A 274 9.54 -5.40 0.70
C SER A 274 10.13 -4.02 0.96
N THR A 275 11.21 -3.68 0.25
CA THR A 275 11.84 -2.35 0.34
C THR A 275 10.84 -1.24 -0.03
N ALA A 276 10.10 -1.42 -1.12
CA ALA A 276 9.07 -0.47 -1.54
C ALA A 276 7.94 -0.35 -0.51
N MET A 277 7.42 -1.48 -0.01
CA MET A 277 6.35 -1.49 1.01
C MET A 277 6.77 -0.85 2.32
N PHE A 278 7.99 -1.13 2.81
CA PHE A 278 8.50 -0.55 4.04
C PHE A 278 8.72 0.96 3.90
N GLY A 279 9.29 1.39 2.77
CA GLY A 279 9.47 2.81 2.47
C GLY A 279 8.13 3.55 2.40
N TYR A 280 7.16 2.98 1.68
CA TYR A 280 5.79 3.48 1.61
C TYR A 280 5.16 3.62 3.00
N ALA A 281 5.13 2.53 3.78
CA ALA A 281 4.51 2.53 5.09
C ALA A 281 5.14 3.56 6.04
N MET A 282 6.47 3.68 6.02
CA MET A 282 7.20 4.63 6.87
C MET A 282 6.92 6.08 6.46
N LEU A 283 6.90 6.38 5.17
CA LEU A 283 6.52 7.69 4.64
C LEU A 283 5.10 8.08 5.06
N MET A 284 4.13 7.17 4.92
CA MET A 284 2.75 7.44 5.34
C MET A 284 2.68 7.75 6.83
N GLY A 285 3.41 7.03 7.68
CA GLY A 285 3.47 7.33 9.11
C GLY A 285 4.07 8.70 9.44
N VAL A 286 5.06 9.15 8.66
CA VAL A 286 5.61 10.52 8.78
C VAL A 286 4.58 11.55 8.33
N LYS A 287 3.92 11.34 7.20
CA LYS A 287 2.88 12.26 6.66
C LYS A 287 1.70 12.43 7.61
N TYR A 288 1.27 11.35 8.27
CA TYR A 288 0.17 11.42 9.26
C TYR A 288 0.62 11.92 10.66
N GLY A 289 1.90 12.29 10.83
CA GLY A 289 2.43 12.78 12.11
C GLY A 289 2.50 11.69 13.19
N ILE A 290 2.45 10.43 12.82
CA ILE A 290 2.62 9.27 13.71
C ILE A 290 4.11 9.06 14.03
N LEU A 291 4.95 9.14 13.00
CA LEU A 291 6.39 8.96 13.08
C LEU A 291 7.08 10.34 13.00
N THR A 292 7.45 10.88 14.14
CA THR A 292 7.96 12.26 14.24
C THR A 292 9.48 12.37 14.35
N ASP A 293 10.19 11.25 14.60
CA ASP A 293 11.65 11.24 14.67
C ASP A 293 12.25 11.26 13.25
N GLU A 294 13.26 12.10 13.04
CA GLU A 294 13.95 12.29 11.75
C GLU A 294 14.53 10.99 11.17
N LYS A 295 14.87 10.03 12.02
CA LYS A 295 15.37 8.70 11.56
C LYS A 295 14.43 8.03 10.55
N TYR A 296 13.09 8.18 10.71
CA TYR A 296 12.13 7.59 9.79
C TYR A 296 12.18 8.27 8.43
N THR A 297 12.29 9.60 8.42
CA THR A 297 12.47 10.38 7.18
C THR A 297 13.75 9.97 6.44
N GLN A 298 14.87 9.88 7.14
CA GLN A 298 16.14 9.45 6.57
C GLN A 298 16.06 8.01 6.03
N THR A 299 15.35 7.12 6.73
CA THR A 299 15.21 5.71 6.36
C THR A 299 14.40 5.56 5.07
N TYR A 300 13.21 6.17 4.94
CA TYR A 300 12.44 6.04 3.70
C TYR A 300 13.10 6.75 2.53
N GLN A 301 13.74 7.90 2.74
CA GLN A 301 14.47 8.60 1.67
C GLN A 301 15.61 7.75 1.11
N LYS A 302 16.37 7.10 2.00
CA LYS A 302 17.43 6.18 1.61
C LYS A 302 16.89 4.96 0.88
N ALA A 303 15.72 4.43 1.32
CA ALA A 303 15.05 3.33 0.64
C ALA A 303 14.61 3.70 -0.78
N TRP A 304 14.01 4.88 -0.96
CA TRP A 304 13.61 5.37 -2.28
C TRP A 304 14.80 5.46 -3.24
N LEU A 305 15.88 6.11 -2.79
CA LEU A 305 17.08 6.28 -3.63
C LEU A 305 17.71 4.94 -4.01
N ALA A 306 17.72 3.98 -3.11
CA ALA A 306 18.23 2.64 -3.38
C ALA A 306 17.32 1.85 -4.32
N LEU A 307 16.00 1.88 -4.08
CA LEU A 307 15.00 1.17 -4.88
C LEU A 307 15.03 1.59 -6.36
N THR A 308 15.23 2.88 -6.63
CA THR A 308 15.27 3.39 -8.01
C THR A 308 16.41 2.81 -8.86
N ASP A 309 17.49 2.31 -8.24
CA ASP A 309 18.59 1.63 -8.95
C ASP A 309 18.20 0.19 -9.40
N TYR A 310 17.06 -0.32 -8.92
CA TYR A 310 16.50 -1.62 -9.30
C TYR A 310 15.36 -1.52 -10.31
N ILE A 311 15.22 -0.36 -10.96
CA ILE A 311 14.20 -0.14 -11.99
C ILE A 311 14.90 -0.02 -13.35
N THR A 312 14.53 -0.89 -14.28
CA THR A 312 15.07 -0.85 -15.64
C THR A 312 14.61 0.38 -16.43
N ASN A 313 15.26 0.66 -17.53
CA ASN A 313 14.88 1.79 -18.38
C ASN A 313 13.46 1.68 -18.94
N ASP A 314 12.97 0.45 -19.14
CA ASP A 314 11.61 0.14 -19.60
C ASP A 314 10.60 -0.07 -18.45
N GLY A 315 10.93 0.38 -17.23
CA GLY A 315 9.99 0.44 -16.10
C GLY A 315 9.76 -0.87 -15.35
N LYS A 316 10.61 -1.88 -15.51
CA LYS A 316 10.48 -3.15 -14.77
C LYS A 316 11.28 -3.11 -13.48
N VAL A 317 10.66 -3.54 -12.39
CA VAL A 317 11.35 -3.72 -11.11
C VAL A 317 12.09 -5.05 -11.11
N THR A 318 13.38 -5.04 -10.77
CA THR A 318 14.24 -6.23 -10.67
C THR A 318 14.31 -6.77 -9.24
N ASP A 319 14.90 -7.94 -9.07
CA ASP A 319 15.11 -8.58 -7.76
C ASP A 319 13.83 -8.65 -6.89
N VAL A 320 12.72 -8.98 -7.52
CA VAL A 320 11.44 -9.24 -6.87
C VAL A 320 11.38 -10.71 -6.47
N CYS A 321 11.07 -10.99 -5.22
CA CYS A 321 10.84 -12.36 -4.76
C CYS A 321 9.59 -12.95 -5.42
N ILE A 322 9.72 -14.12 -6.02
CA ILE A 322 8.57 -14.86 -6.57
C ILE A 322 7.52 -15.17 -5.48
N GLY A 323 6.29 -15.51 -5.87
CA GLY A 323 5.24 -15.98 -4.96
C GLY A 323 5.77 -17.05 -3.98
N THR A 324 5.51 -16.88 -2.68
CA THR A 324 6.17 -17.65 -1.62
C THR A 324 5.13 -18.17 -0.64
N GLY A 325 5.00 -19.49 -0.58
CA GLY A 325 4.15 -20.17 0.40
C GLY A 325 4.80 -20.27 1.79
N GLN A 326 4.00 -20.73 2.75
CA GLN A 326 4.51 -21.01 4.10
C GLN A 326 5.26 -22.33 4.14
N GLN A 327 6.53 -22.29 4.54
CA GLN A 327 7.35 -23.48 4.76
C GLN A 327 8.18 -23.28 6.05
N ASN A 328 8.28 -24.33 6.87
CA ASN A 328 9.13 -24.28 8.06
C ASN A 328 10.55 -24.75 7.71
N ASP A 329 11.17 -24.08 6.74
CA ASP A 329 12.49 -24.38 6.22
C ASP A 329 13.18 -23.08 5.80
N ILE A 330 14.29 -22.73 6.43
CA ILE A 330 15.03 -21.50 6.14
C ILE A 330 15.64 -21.53 4.72
N ASP A 331 16.10 -22.68 4.25
CA ASP A 331 16.72 -22.82 2.93
C ASP A 331 15.68 -22.57 1.83
N TYR A 332 14.42 -22.96 2.06
CA TYR A 332 13.32 -22.60 1.15
C TYR A 332 13.22 -21.09 0.95
N TYR A 333 13.31 -20.30 2.02
CA TYR A 333 13.23 -18.83 1.93
C TYR A 333 14.49 -18.24 1.31
N LEU A 334 15.68 -18.62 1.76
CA LEU A 334 16.95 -18.08 1.25
C LEU A 334 17.15 -18.32 -0.24
N ASN A 335 16.63 -19.44 -0.75
CA ASN A 335 16.75 -19.85 -2.15
C ASN A 335 15.55 -19.46 -3.02
N ARG A 336 14.65 -18.58 -2.54
CA ARG A 336 13.55 -18.10 -3.40
C ARG A 336 14.07 -17.43 -4.67
N PRO A 337 13.51 -17.77 -5.86
CA PRO A 337 13.89 -17.13 -7.10
C PRO A 337 13.64 -15.62 -7.07
N ARG A 338 14.53 -14.89 -7.75
CA ARG A 338 14.39 -13.46 -8.03
C ARG A 338 13.90 -13.30 -9.45
N VAL A 339 12.92 -12.45 -9.65
CA VAL A 339 12.32 -12.21 -10.96
C VAL A 339 12.34 -10.72 -11.29
N THR A 340 12.27 -10.40 -12.58
CA THR A 340 12.18 -9.03 -13.10
C THR A 340 10.80 -8.81 -13.67
N GLY A 341 10.19 -7.68 -13.33
CA GLY A 341 8.91 -7.27 -13.89
C GLY A 341 7.69 -7.95 -13.24
N ASP A 342 7.83 -8.53 -12.05
CA ASP A 342 6.69 -9.06 -11.30
C ASP A 342 5.83 -7.91 -10.73
N PHE A 343 4.50 -8.07 -10.74
CA PHE A 343 3.57 -7.09 -10.17
C PHE A 343 3.76 -6.88 -8.66
N HIS A 344 4.29 -7.87 -7.93
CA HIS A 344 4.61 -7.70 -6.52
C HIS A 344 5.68 -6.64 -6.26
N GLY A 345 6.57 -6.39 -7.21
CA GLY A 345 7.52 -5.27 -7.13
C GLY A 345 6.94 -3.98 -7.67
N GLN A 346 6.19 -4.05 -8.77
CA GLN A 346 5.60 -2.88 -9.43
C GLN A 346 4.56 -2.17 -8.55
N ALA A 347 3.65 -2.93 -7.94
CA ALA A 347 2.59 -2.39 -7.10
C ALA A 347 3.12 -1.47 -5.97
N PRO A 348 3.94 -1.96 -5.04
CA PRO A 348 4.40 -1.13 -3.93
C PRO A 348 5.37 -0.02 -4.37
N THR A 349 6.06 -0.17 -5.50
CA THR A 349 6.90 0.91 -6.03
C THR A 349 6.03 2.07 -6.53
N LEU A 350 4.89 1.79 -7.16
CA LEU A 350 3.88 2.79 -7.53
C LEU A 350 3.29 3.47 -6.30
N TRP A 351 2.95 2.71 -5.24
CA TRP A 351 2.42 3.29 -4.00
C TRP A 351 3.42 4.22 -3.34
N PHE A 352 4.69 3.82 -3.32
CA PHE A 352 5.76 4.64 -2.73
C PHE A 352 6.00 5.91 -3.55
N ALA A 353 6.04 5.82 -4.89
CA ALA A 353 6.13 6.97 -5.78
C ALA A 353 4.96 7.94 -5.59
N TRP A 354 3.74 7.41 -5.56
CA TRP A 354 2.53 8.19 -5.30
C TRP A 354 2.62 8.93 -3.96
N ALA A 355 2.93 8.21 -2.90
CA ALA A 355 3.01 8.78 -1.56
C ALA A 355 4.07 9.88 -1.41
N LEU A 356 5.11 9.88 -2.24
CA LEU A 356 6.12 10.95 -2.27
C LEU A 356 5.61 12.23 -2.94
N LEU A 357 4.55 12.16 -3.75
CA LEU A 357 3.97 13.29 -4.49
C LEU A 357 2.71 13.85 -3.84
N GLU A 358 1.91 12.99 -3.20
CA GLU A 358 0.73 13.36 -2.43
C GLU A 358 1.09 14.24 -1.23
#